data_c9df03fe0207e2dec9f3d2e42f9ef494
#
_entry.id   c9df03fe0207e2dec9f3d2e42f9ef494
#
_cell.length_a   1.000
_cell.length_b   1.000
_cell.length_c   1.000
_cell.angle_alpha   90.00
_cell.angle_beta   90.00
_cell.angle_gamma   90.00
#
_symmetry.space_group_name_H-M   'P 1'
#
loop_
_entity.id
_entity.type
_entity.pdbx_description
1 polymer ?
#
loop_
_entity_poly.entity_id
_entity_poly.type
_entity_poly.pdbx_seq_one_letter_code
_entity_poly.pdbx_strand_id
1 'polypeptide(L)'
;LNTKDKKKLLEIFKEEIYPLLTPSAIDPAHPFPFIINQGRAIVMKLRKKNKKRILNSIIVIPKALSRFIEIESSKNHKKFVILDDVISFFANEIFPDHDLEKKMIFRVIRDSDVEIQEEAEDLVRSFELALKRRRTGDIVRLEVLENSDNELVRFITNKLDINPDYIYDVAGLVGIQDIDQICKVKNPKLRFKHFTPREVERLKEYNDNFFETIKKKDLVVHHPFETFDSVIEFLNQAANDKKVIAIKQTLYRTTLDSPIVKALITAAENGKTVTALIEIKARFDEE
;
A
#
# COMPACT_ATOMS: atom_id res chain seq x y z
N LEU A 1 -2.53 -8.38 27.81
CA LEU A 1 -2.02 -9.69 27.33
C LEU A 1 -1.86 -10.64 28.52
N ASN A 2 -2.44 -11.82 28.45
CA ASN A 2 -2.25 -12.88 29.43
C ASN A 2 -0.95 -13.66 29.15
N THR A 3 -0.57 -14.59 30.03
CA THR A 3 0.69 -15.36 29.89
C THR A 3 0.73 -16.21 28.62
N LYS A 4 -0.42 -16.77 28.19
CA LYS A 4 -0.54 -17.55 26.96
C LYS A 4 -0.32 -16.68 25.73
N ASP A 5 -0.91 -15.47 25.72
CA ASP A 5 -0.73 -14.50 24.63
C ASP A 5 0.74 -14.10 24.48
N LYS A 6 1.40 -13.80 25.61
CA LYS A 6 2.82 -13.42 25.62
C LYS A 6 3.73 -14.52 25.07
N LYS A 7 3.45 -15.79 25.43
CA LYS A 7 4.22 -16.92 24.90
C LYS A 7 4.05 -17.07 23.39
N LYS A 8 2.82 -17.02 22.91
CA LYS A 8 2.53 -17.09 21.48
C LYS A 8 3.16 -15.92 20.71
N LEU A 9 3.09 -14.71 21.27
CA LEU A 9 3.73 -13.53 20.66
C LEU A 9 5.25 -13.66 20.60
N LEU A 10 5.88 -14.26 21.61
CA LEU A 10 7.33 -14.48 21.61
C LEU A 10 7.73 -15.47 20.50
N GLU A 11 6.95 -16.52 20.28
CA GLU A 11 7.16 -17.48 19.19
C GLU A 11 7.07 -16.78 17.83
N ILE A 12 5.97 -16.06 17.57
CA ILE A 12 5.78 -15.26 16.35
C ILE A 12 6.90 -14.21 16.18
N PHE A 13 7.27 -13.54 17.27
CA PHE A 13 8.35 -12.55 17.23
C PHE A 13 9.68 -13.18 16.79
N LYS A 14 10.06 -14.31 17.35
CA LYS A 14 11.34 -14.97 17.03
C LYS A 14 11.38 -15.59 15.64
N GLU A 15 10.27 -16.14 15.19
CA GLU A 15 10.22 -16.89 13.93
C GLU A 15 9.91 -15.99 12.72
N GLU A 16 9.03 -15.01 12.88
CA GLU A 16 8.50 -14.27 11.75
C GLU A 16 8.93 -12.78 11.73
N ILE A 17 9.14 -12.15 12.91
CA ILE A 17 9.39 -10.72 12.99
C ILE A 17 10.87 -10.41 13.11
N TYR A 18 11.53 -10.96 14.14
CA TYR A 18 12.90 -10.66 14.48
C TYR A 18 13.89 -10.87 13.30
N PRO A 19 13.78 -11.94 12.49
CA PRO A 19 14.70 -12.15 11.36
C PRO A 19 14.61 -11.09 10.27
N LEU A 20 13.51 -10.34 10.20
CA LEU A 20 13.29 -9.27 9.22
C LEU A 20 13.64 -7.88 9.74
N LEU A 21 13.94 -7.77 11.05
CA LEU A 21 14.32 -6.49 11.63
C LEU A 21 15.80 -6.20 11.40
N THR A 22 16.10 -4.95 11.05
CA THR A 22 17.48 -4.46 10.89
C THR A 22 17.67 -3.26 11.84
N PRO A 23 17.96 -3.51 13.13
CA PRO A 23 18.23 -2.44 14.07
C PRO A 23 19.55 -1.74 13.70
N SER A 24 19.52 -0.43 13.59
CA SER A 24 20.68 0.39 13.26
C SER A 24 20.99 1.36 14.40
N ALA A 25 22.25 1.43 14.81
CA ALA A 25 22.70 2.46 15.72
C ALA A 25 22.74 3.81 14.99
N ILE A 26 22.31 4.86 15.68
CA ILE A 26 22.39 6.22 15.13
C ILE A 26 23.59 6.91 15.78
N ASP A 27 24.70 6.92 15.08
CA ASP A 27 25.93 7.59 15.51
C ASP A 27 26.55 8.39 14.34
N PRO A 28 27.56 9.23 14.58
CA PRO A 28 28.20 10.01 13.50
C PRO A 28 28.89 9.17 12.42
N ALA A 29 29.21 7.92 12.70
CA ALA A 29 29.92 7.05 11.76
C ALA A 29 28.97 6.28 10.81
N HIS A 30 27.68 6.22 11.13
CA HIS A 30 26.69 5.53 10.33
C HIS A 30 25.66 6.51 9.76
N PRO A 31 25.37 6.46 8.46
CA PRO A 31 24.34 7.30 7.87
C PRO A 31 22.96 6.94 8.45
N PHE A 32 22.10 7.93 8.59
CA PHE A 32 20.73 7.69 9.01
C PHE A 32 20.01 6.83 7.97
N PRO A 33 19.30 5.75 8.38
CA PRO A 33 18.67 4.86 7.43
C PRO A 33 17.58 5.57 6.62
N PHE A 34 17.50 5.24 5.35
CA PHE A 34 16.47 5.79 4.49
C PHE A 34 15.11 5.20 4.84
N ILE A 35 14.13 6.07 5.06
CA ILE A 35 12.74 5.70 5.31
C ILE A 35 11.94 6.04 4.06
N ILE A 36 11.36 5.02 3.45
CA ILE A 36 10.55 5.15 2.22
C ILE A 36 9.28 5.97 2.47
N ASN A 37 8.65 6.44 1.39
CA ASN A 37 7.35 7.12 1.50
C ASN A 37 6.32 6.23 2.23
N GLN A 38 5.57 6.85 3.15
CA GLN A 38 4.64 6.17 4.06
C GLN A 38 5.29 5.13 4.99
N GLY A 39 6.62 5.11 5.04
CA GLY A 39 7.37 4.21 5.90
C GLY A 39 7.25 4.58 7.38
N ARG A 40 7.23 3.56 8.24
CA ARG A 40 7.23 3.70 9.70
C ARG A 40 8.56 3.26 10.27
N ALA A 41 8.95 3.89 11.36
CA ALA A 41 10.13 3.49 12.12
C ALA A 41 9.90 3.69 13.62
N ILE A 42 10.68 2.95 14.40
CA ILE A 42 10.75 3.10 15.85
C ILE A 42 12.15 3.59 16.20
N VAL A 43 12.25 4.75 16.83
CA VAL A 43 13.49 5.19 17.45
C VAL A 43 13.45 4.82 18.92
N MET A 44 14.57 4.31 19.42
CA MET A 44 14.74 3.82 20.78
C MET A 44 15.97 4.45 21.42
N LYS A 45 15.80 5.01 22.61
CA LYS A 45 16.88 5.44 23.48
C LYS A 45 17.20 4.31 24.44
N LEU A 46 18.39 3.77 24.32
CA LEU A 46 18.85 2.56 25.00
C LEU A 46 19.98 2.90 25.98
N ARG A 47 19.91 2.39 27.19
CA ARG A 47 20.97 2.49 28.18
C ARG A 47 21.72 1.16 28.25
N LYS A 48 23.04 1.19 28.10
CA LYS A 48 23.86 -0.01 28.26
C LYS A 48 23.81 -0.46 29.71
N LYS A 49 23.47 -1.73 29.95
CA LYS A 49 23.47 -2.33 31.29
C LYS A 49 24.82 -2.12 31.98
N ASN A 50 24.76 -1.74 33.24
CA ASN A 50 25.98 -1.48 34.07
C ASN A 50 26.89 -0.34 33.56
N LYS A 51 26.42 0.53 32.64
CA LYS A 51 27.18 1.69 32.15
C LYS A 51 26.29 2.89 31.98
N LYS A 52 26.83 4.11 32.08
CA LYS A 52 26.11 5.37 31.82
C LYS A 52 25.99 5.68 30.32
N ARG A 53 26.40 4.79 29.43
CA ARG A 53 26.40 5.04 27.99
C ARG A 53 24.99 4.88 27.42
N ILE A 54 24.54 5.92 26.73
CA ILE A 54 23.29 5.94 26.01
C ILE A 54 23.57 5.69 24.52
N LEU A 55 22.71 4.91 23.87
CA LEU A 55 22.69 4.64 22.45
C LEU A 55 21.32 4.97 21.91
N ASN A 56 21.26 5.71 20.81
CA ASN A 56 20.04 5.83 20.03
C ASN A 56 20.06 4.80 18.91
N SER A 57 19.01 4.03 18.78
CA SER A 57 18.84 3.04 17.73
C SER A 57 17.54 3.29 16.99
N ILE A 58 17.50 2.93 15.71
CA ILE A 58 16.31 3.00 14.88
C ILE A 58 16.05 1.64 14.25
N ILE A 59 14.78 1.30 14.19
CA ILE A 59 14.28 0.12 13.48
C ILE A 59 13.28 0.62 12.44
N VAL A 60 13.63 0.54 11.17
CA VAL A 60 12.67 0.78 10.07
C VAL A 60 11.78 -0.44 9.97
N ILE A 61 10.46 -0.24 10.03
CA ILE A 61 9.49 -1.35 10.02
C ILE A 61 9.31 -1.84 8.58
N PRO A 62 9.65 -3.12 8.29
CA PRO A 62 9.48 -3.67 6.95
C PRO A 62 8.01 -3.69 6.52
N LYS A 63 7.73 -3.24 5.29
CA LYS A 63 6.36 -3.31 4.71
C LYS A 63 5.83 -4.74 4.56
N ALA A 64 6.71 -5.73 4.45
CA ALA A 64 6.34 -7.14 4.34
C ALA A 64 5.66 -7.69 5.61
N LEU A 65 5.88 -7.06 6.77
CA LEU A 65 5.28 -7.48 8.02
C LEU A 65 3.86 -6.92 8.15
N SER A 66 2.92 -7.79 8.47
CA SER A 66 1.57 -7.37 8.86
C SER A 66 1.61 -6.52 10.11
N ARG A 67 0.92 -5.38 10.09
CA ARG A 67 0.86 -4.49 11.25
C ARG A 67 0.04 -5.05 12.40
N PHE A 68 -1.01 -5.81 12.08
CA PHE A 68 -1.91 -6.40 13.05
C PHE A 68 -1.66 -7.90 13.13
N ILE A 69 -1.15 -8.35 14.27
CA ILE A 69 -0.79 -9.74 14.53
C ILE A 69 -1.96 -10.40 15.26
N GLU A 70 -2.57 -11.41 14.65
CA GLU A 70 -3.67 -12.14 15.25
C GLU A 70 -3.16 -13.16 16.27
N ILE A 71 -3.47 -12.94 17.54
CA ILE A 71 -3.04 -13.81 18.64
C ILE A 71 -4.13 -14.79 19.09
N GLU A 72 -5.40 -14.47 18.86
CA GLU A 72 -6.52 -15.33 19.20
C GLU A 72 -7.60 -15.22 18.15
N SER A 73 -8.16 -16.37 17.76
CA SER A 73 -9.27 -16.45 16.83
C SER A 73 -10.29 -17.45 17.32
N SER A 74 -11.51 -16.99 17.49
CA SER A 74 -12.69 -17.82 17.70
C SER A 74 -13.78 -17.43 16.70
N LYS A 75 -14.89 -18.19 16.64
CA LYS A 75 -16.00 -17.89 15.73
C LYS A 75 -16.54 -16.45 15.85
N ASN A 76 -16.49 -15.89 17.07
CA ASN A 76 -17.11 -14.60 17.38
C ASN A 76 -16.11 -13.54 17.87
N HIS A 77 -14.85 -13.88 18.07
CA HIS A 77 -13.87 -13.00 18.67
C HIS A 77 -12.50 -13.15 18.04
N LYS A 78 -11.92 -12.02 17.65
CA LYS A 78 -10.54 -11.96 17.16
C LYS A 78 -9.78 -10.93 17.95
N LYS A 79 -8.56 -11.27 18.32
CA LYS A 79 -7.69 -10.41 19.11
C LYS A 79 -6.41 -10.15 18.35
N PHE A 80 -6.11 -8.87 18.18
CA PHE A 80 -4.93 -8.40 17.47
C PHE A 80 -4.02 -7.63 18.40
N VAL A 81 -2.74 -7.65 18.10
CA VAL A 81 -1.70 -6.80 18.70
C VAL A 81 -1.00 -6.05 17.59
N ILE A 82 -0.64 -4.80 17.86
CA ILE A 82 0.03 -3.95 16.90
C ILE A 82 1.51 -4.33 16.84
N LEU A 83 2.06 -4.51 15.65
CA LEU A 83 3.47 -4.88 15.43
C LEU A 83 4.44 -3.91 16.11
N ASP A 84 4.15 -2.61 16.04
CA ASP A 84 4.98 -1.56 16.63
C ASP A 84 5.14 -1.76 18.15
N ASP A 85 4.07 -2.19 18.82
CA ASP A 85 4.07 -2.50 20.24
C ASP A 85 4.77 -3.83 20.54
N VAL A 86 4.61 -4.82 19.67
CA VAL A 86 5.32 -6.11 19.81
C VAL A 86 6.83 -5.93 19.72
N ILE A 87 7.31 -5.18 18.72
CA ILE A 87 8.74 -4.87 18.59
C ILE A 87 9.25 -4.14 19.85
N SER A 88 8.49 -3.18 20.32
CA SER A 88 8.85 -2.44 21.54
C SER A 88 8.83 -3.29 22.79
N PHE A 89 7.88 -4.22 22.90
CA PHE A 89 7.75 -5.13 24.04
C PHE A 89 8.91 -6.11 24.13
N PHE A 90 9.41 -6.56 22.99
CA PHE A 90 10.57 -7.46 22.90
C PHE A 90 11.88 -6.73 22.62
N ALA A 91 11.98 -5.44 22.95
CA ALA A 91 13.22 -4.67 22.77
C ALA A 91 14.44 -5.30 23.44
N ASN A 92 14.26 -5.97 24.58
CA ASN A 92 15.33 -6.69 25.29
C ASN A 92 15.84 -7.94 24.53
N GLU A 93 15.02 -8.55 23.68
CA GLU A 93 15.44 -9.65 22.81
C GLU A 93 16.29 -9.11 21.64
N ILE A 94 15.97 -7.88 21.18
CA ILE A 94 16.72 -7.21 20.12
C ILE A 94 18.03 -6.64 20.65
N PHE A 95 18.01 -6.09 21.87
CA PHE A 95 19.13 -5.41 22.51
C PHE A 95 19.42 -6.00 23.91
N PRO A 96 19.94 -7.23 24.01
CA PRO A 96 20.07 -7.96 25.29
C PRO A 96 20.94 -7.24 26.32
N ASP A 97 21.93 -6.44 25.87
CA ASP A 97 22.87 -5.71 26.72
C ASP A 97 22.38 -4.29 27.09
N HIS A 98 21.16 -3.92 26.73
CA HIS A 98 20.63 -2.58 26.94
C HIS A 98 19.23 -2.63 27.56
N ASP A 99 18.91 -1.58 28.31
CA ASP A 99 17.57 -1.31 28.81
C ASP A 99 16.94 -0.21 27.96
N LEU A 100 15.67 -0.40 27.58
CA LEU A 100 14.89 0.59 26.83
C LEU A 100 14.46 1.71 27.79
N GLU A 101 14.97 2.95 27.57
CA GLU A 101 14.57 4.12 28.36
C GLU A 101 13.37 4.84 27.77
N LYS A 102 13.45 5.12 26.46
CA LYS A 102 12.43 5.85 25.74
C LYS A 102 12.27 5.26 24.34
N LYS A 103 11.07 5.36 23.81
CA LYS A 103 10.76 4.99 22.42
C LYS A 103 9.85 6.01 21.78
N MET A 104 9.92 6.14 20.48
CA MET A 104 8.99 6.90 19.67
C MET A 104 8.72 6.20 18.36
N ILE A 105 7.45 6.08 18.01
CA ILE A 105 7.01 5.58 16.70
C ILE A 105 6.71 6.80 15.85
N PHE A 106 7.19 6.78 14.63
CA PHE A 106 6.93 7.83 13.67
C PHE A 106 6.75 7.30 12.26
N ARG A 107 6.15 8.11 11.40
CA ARG A 107 5.93 7.83 10.00
C ARG A 107 6.29 9.06 9.16
N VAL A 108 6.92 8.84 8.02
CA VAL A 108 7.21 9.90 7.07
C VAL A 108 6.30 9.83 5.86
N ILE A 109 5.85 10.98 5.39
CA ILE A 109 5.20 11.13 4.09
C ILE A 109 6.10 12.02 3.26
N ARG A 110 6.47 11.52 2.08
CA ARG A 110 7.33 12.23 1.15
C ARG A 110 6.51 12.82 0.02
N ASP A 111 6.98 13.93 -0.50
CA ASP A 111 6.44 14.46 -1.72
C ASP A 111 6.57 13.41 -2.83
N SER A 112 5.45 13.12 -3.46
CA SER A 112 5.35 12.20 -4.58
C SER A 112 4.99 12.90 -5.88
N ASP A 113 4.86 14.22 -5.85
CA ASP A 113 4.57 14.97 -7.05
C ASP A 113 5.84 15.07 -7.91
N VAL A 114 5.69 14.73 -9.16
CA VAL A 114 6.77 14.74 -10.12
C VAL A 114 6.35 15.60 -11.28
N GLU A 115 6.98 16.78 -11.40
CA GLU A 115 6.89 17.58 -12.60
C GLU A 115 7.73 16.91 -13.69
N ILE A 116 7.07 16.49 -14.74
CA ILE A 116 7.73 16.00 -15.96
C ILE A 116 7.64 17.12 -16.98
N GLN A 117 8.79 17.56 -17.45
CA GLN A 117 8.86 18.47 -18.59
C GLN A 117 8.38 17.70 -19.82
N GLU A 118 7.27 18.14 -20.40
CA GLU A 118 6.63 17.49 -21.56
C GLU A 118 7.51 17.56 -22.83
N GLU A 119 8.54 18.38 -22.83
CA GLU A 119 9.50 18.57 -23.94
C GLU A 119 10.67 17.59 -23.96
N ALA A 120 10.66 16.58 -23.08
CA ALA A 120 11.78 15.62 -23.01
C ALA A 120 11.81 14.71 -24.25
N GLU A 121 12.96 14.67 -24.94
CA GLU A 121 13.20 13.80 -26.11
C GLU A 121 12.98 12.31 -25.82
N ASP A 122 13.12 11.88 -24.55
CA ASP A 122 12.85 10.51 -24.09
C ASP A 122 11.91 10.53 -22.88
N LEU A 123 10.62 10.52 -23.16
CA LEU A 123 9.55 10.51 -22.18
C LEU A 123 9.64 9.29 -21.24
N VAL A 124 9.95 8.10 -21.76
CA VAL A 124 10.01 6.86 -20.97
C VAL A 124 11.12 6.97 -19.92
N ARG A 125 12.30 7.39 -20.33
CA ARG A 125 13.44 7.58 -19.43
C ARG A 125 13.19 8.70 -18.41
N SER A 126 12.52 9.76 -18.83
CA SER A 126 12.13 10.86 -17.94
C SER A 126 11.13 10.38 -16.89
N PHE A 127 10.17 9.53 -17.28
CA PHE A 127 9.23 8.90 -16.34
C PHE A 127 9.92 7.93 -15.39
N GLU A 128 10.83 7.08 -15.85
CA GLU A 128 11.59 6.18 -14.96
C GLU A 128 12.41 6.95 -13.93
N LEU A 129 13.08 8.04 -14.36
CA LEU A 129 13.81 8.91 -13.45
C LEU A 129 12.89 9.63 -12.45
N ALA A 130 11.74 10.06 -12.93
CA ALA A 130 10.72 10.70 -12.13
C ALA A 130 10.13 9.75 -11.07
N LEU A 131 9.79 8.51 -11.44
CA LEU A 131 9.34 7.46 -10.51
C LEU A 131 10.43 7.14 -9.47
N LYS A 132 11.70 7.16 -9.88
CA LYS A 132 12.82 6.98 -8.97
C LYS A 132 12.96 8.14 -7.97
N ARG A 133 12.80 9.39 -8.43
CA ARG A 133 12.77 10.60 -7.58
C ARG A 133 11.58 10.60 -6.61
N ARG A 134 10.41 10.12 -7.04
CA ARG A 134 9.22 9.96 -6.19
C ARG A 134 9.50 9.13 -4.93
N ARG A 135 10.40 8.15 -5.02
CA ARG A 135 10.79 7.34 -3.85
C ARG A 135 11.68 8.09 -2.86
N THR A 136 12.37 9.14 -3.32
CA THR A 136 13.37 9.91 -2.55
C THR A 136 12.97 11.38 -2.31
N GLY A 137 11.74 11.76 -2.62
CA GLY A 137 11.23 13.13 -2.44
C GLY A 137 11.36 13.65 -1.01
N ASP A 138 11.28 14.95 -0.85
CA ASP A 138 11.38 15.63 0.44
C ASP A 138 10.27 15.17 1.40
N ILE A 139 10.56 15.21 2.68
CA ILE A 139 9.55 14.87 3.69
C ILE A 139 8.64 16.07 3.88
N VAL A 140 7.37 15.91 3.50
CA VAL A 140 6.32 16.93 3.63
C VAL A 140 5.45 16.73 4.87
N ARG A 141 5.59 15.57 5.54
CA ARG A 141 4.88 15.30 6.78
C ARG A 141 5.61 14.25 7.61
N LEU A 142 5.83 14.57 8.88
CA LEU A 142 6.27 13.66 9.92
C LEU A 142 5.12 13.45 10.90
N GLU A 143 4.59 12.24 10.94
CA GLU A 143 3.60 11.83 11.95
C GLU A 143 4.31 11.22 13.15
N VAL A 144 4.04 11.73 14.33
CA VAL A 144 4.51 11.19 15.61
C VAL A 144 3.32 10.86 16.50
N LEU A 145 3.47 9.88 17.38
CA LEU A 145 2.40 9.57 18.33
C LEU A 145 2.26 10.73 19.32
N GLU A 146 1.02 11.13 19.63
CA GLU A 146 0.72 12.14 20.65
C GLU A 146 1.43 11.80 21.97
N ASN A 147 1.95 12.80 22.65
CA ASN A 147 2.76 12.68 23.87
C ASN A 147 4.10 11.94 23.67
N SER A 148 4.62 11.86 22.43
CA SER A 148 5.97 11.40 22.19
C SER A 148 6.99 12.27 22.93
N ASP A 149 8.11 11.67 23.32
CA ASP A 149 9.16 12.40 24.03
C ASP A 149 9.79 13.47 23.14
N ASN A 150 9.74 14.72 23.60
CA ASN A 150 10.21 15.89 22.87
C ASN A 150 11.70 15.82 22.48
N GLU A 151 12.53 15.11 23.25
CA GLU A 151 13.95 14.91 22.93
C GLU A 151 14.08 14.02 21.69
N LEU A 152 13.30 12.93 21.62
CA LEU A 152 13.29 12.03 20.48
C LEU A 152 12.69 12.69 19.23
N VAL A 153 11.62 13.48 19.40
CA VAL A 153 11.03 14.24 18.29
C VAL A 153 12.08 15.18 17.68
N ARG A 154 12.72 16.02 18.49
CA ARG A 154 13.78 16.94 18.04
C ARG A 154 14.95 16.20 17.41
N PHE A 155 15.34 15.07 17.99
CA PHE A 155 16.43 14.26 17.48
C PHE A 155 16.13 13.76 16.05
N ILE A 156 14.94 13.21 15.82
CA ILE A 156 14.54 12.72 14.49
C ILE A 156 14.34 13.87 13.51
N THR A 157 13.71 14.96 13.92
CA THR A 157 13.52 16.15 13.07
C THR A 157 14.85 16.69 12.56
N ASN A 158 15.85 16.81 13.44
CA ASN A 158 17.20 17.24 13.05
C ASN A 158 17.92 16.24 12.15
N LYS A 159 17.73 14.93 12.37
CA LYS A 159 18.37 13.89 11.54
C LYS A 159 17.79 13.79 10.14
N LEU A 160 16.52 14.12 9.98
CA LEU A 160 15.80 14.09 8.71
C LEU A 160 15.71 15.46 8.05
N ASP A 161 16.25 16.52 8.70
CA ASP A 161 16.21 17.93 8.23
C ASP A 161 14.78 18.37 7.88
N ILE A 162 13.85 18.14 8.82
CA ILE A 162 12.43 18.42 8.62
C ILE A 162 12.07 19.79 9.21
N ASN A 163 11.34 20.60 8.43
CA ASN A 163 10.74 21.83 8.96
C ASN A 163 9.74 21.48 10.09
N PRO A 164 9.84 22.14 11.25
CA PRO A 164 8.92 21.93 12.37
C PRO A 164 7.43 22.04 12.02
N ASP A 165 7.07 22.83 11.02
CA ASP A 165 5.69 22.98 10.55
C ASP A 165 5.12 21.70 9.89
N TYR A 166 5.98 20.75 9.57
CA TYR A 166 5.59 19.46 8.98
C TYR A 166 5.48 18.33 10.00
N ILE A 167 5.54 18.65 11.30
CA ILE A 167 5.39 17.67 12.38
C ILE A 167 3.92 17.67 12.83
N TYR A 168 3.33 16.48 12.88
CA TYR A 168 1.93 16.27 13.25
C TYR A 168 1.82 15.25 14.36
N ASP A 169 1.25 15.66 15.49
CA ASP A 169 0.88 14.76 16.57
C ASP A 169 -0.38 13.97 16.19
N VAL A 170 -0.30 12.66 16.31
CA VAL A 170 -1.39 11.75 15.97
C VAL A 170 -1.92 11.09 17.23
N ALA A 171 -3.16 11.36 17.56
CA ALA A 171 -3.86 10.64 18.62
C ALA A 171 -4.21 9.21 18.15
N GLY A 172 -3.75 8.21 18.88
CA GLY A 172 -4.04 6.80 18.60
C GLY A 172 -3.01 6.13 17.69
N LEU A 173 -3.36 5.80 16.45
CA LEU A 173 -2.54 4.97 15.59
C LEU A 173 -1.85 5.78 14.48
N VAL A 174 -0.54 5.92 14.55
CA VAL A 174 0.25 6.52 13.45
C VAL A 174 0.09 5.66 12.19
N GLY A 175 -0.30 6.28 11.06
CA GLY A 175 -0.57 5.54 9.81
C GLY A 175 -1.82 4.67 9.90
N ILE A 176 -2.96 5.26 10.18
CA ILE A 176 -4.26 4.58 10.38
C ILE A 176 -4.73 3.77 9.16
N GLN A 177 -4.23 4.05 7.96
CA GLN A 177 -4.59 3.31 6.75
C GLN A 177 -4.36 1.79 6.86
N ASP A 178 -3.39 1.36 7.66
CA ASP A 178 -3.09 -0.06 7.86
C ASP A 178 -4.25 -0.83 8.52
N ILE A 179 -5.27 -0.13 9.03
CA ILE A 179 -6.47 -0.75 9.62
C ILE A 179 -7.25 -1.60 8.59
N ASP A 180 -7.02 -1.36 7.30
CA ASP A 180 -7.56 -2.19 6.22
C ASP A 180 -7.21 -3.68 6.39
N GLN A 181 -6.08 -3.99 7.02
CA GLN A 181 -5.69 -5.37 7.34
C GLN A 181 -6.70 -6.05 8.27
N ILE A 182 -7.29 -5.31 9.21
CA ILE A 182 -8.35 -5.82 10.10
C ILE A 182 -9.67 -5.98 9.32
N CYS A 183 -9.93 -5.11 8.36
CA CYS A 183 -11.14 -5.20 7.53
C CYS A 183 -11.18 -6.46 6.66
N LYS A 184 -10.04 -7.12 6.44
CA LYS A 184 -9.96 -8.43 5.75
C LYS A 184 -10.52 -9.60 6.56
N VAL A 185 -10.79 -9.41 7.85
CA VAL A 185 -11.39 -10.43 8.70
C VAL A 185 -12.77 -10.83 8.17
N LYS A 186 -12.94 -12.14 7.92
CA LYS A 186 -14.20 -12.71 7.42
C LYS A 186 -15.23 -12.80 8.55
N ASN A 187 -15.95 -11.72 8.82
CA ASN A 187 -17.09 -11.70 9.71
C ASN A 187 -18.30 -11.07 9.01
N PRO A 188 -19.31 -11.86 8.59
CA PRO A 188 -20.46 -11.33 7.85
C PRO A 188 -21.25 -10.24 8.61
N LYS A 189 -21.23 -10.28 9.96
CA LYS A 189 -21.92 -9.27 10.79
C LYS A 189 -21.26 -7.90 10.78
N LEU A 190 -19.98 -7.83 10.40
CA LEU A 190 -19.18 -6.58 10.32
C LEU A 190 -19.02 -6.09 8.88
N ARG A 191 -19.74 -6.67 7.93
CA ARG A 191 -19.68 -6.28 6.52
C ARG A 191 -21.04 -5.86 6.01
N PHE A 192 -21.04 -4.92 5.10
CA PHE A 192 -22.22 -4.64 4.29
C PHE A 192 -22.61 -5.89 3.49
N LYS A 193 -23.91 -6.04 3.23
CA LYS A 193 -24.39 -7.06 2.31
C LYS A 193 -23.70 -6.90 0.96
N HIS A 194 -23.23 -8.02 0.42
CA HIS A 194 -22.59 -7.99 -0.90
C HIS A 194 -23.59 -7.47 -1.93
N PHE A 195 -23.17 -6.47 -2.67
CA PHE A 195 -23.94 -5.95 -3.80
C PHE A 195 -23.59 -6.77 -5.04
N THR A 196 -24.60 -7.28 -5.72
CA THR A 196 -24.43 -7.98 -6.99
C THR A 196 -25.03 -7.09 -8.09
N PRO A 197 -24.21 -6.60 -9.03
CA PRO A 197 -24.70 -5.85 -10.18
C PRO A 197 -25.70 -6.69 -10.98
N ARG A 198 -26.69 -6.04 -11.57
CA ARG A 198 -27.62 -6.70 -12.48
C ARG A 198 -26.99 -6.87 -13.87
N GLU A 199 -27.43 -7.84 -14.59
CA GLU A 199 -27.13 -7.99 -16.00
C GLU A 199 -27.92 -6.98 -16.84
N VAL A 200 -27.44 -6.71 -18.05
CA VAL A 200 -28.11 -5.81 -18.99
C VAL A 200 -29.26 -6.54 -19.68
N GLU A 201 -30.50 -6.33 -19.21
CA GLU A 201 -31.69 -7.09 -19.65
C GLU A 201 -31.88 -7.10 -21.16
N ARG A 202 -31.60 -5.97 -21.81
CA ARG A 202 -31.76 -5.81 -23.24
C ARG A 202 -30.84 -6.69 -24.09
N LEU A 203 -29.71 -7.12 -23.56
CA LEU A 203 -28.83 -8.07 -24.23
C LEU A 203 -29.50 -9.45 -24.36
N LYS A 204 -30.24 -9.86 -23.33
CA LYS A 204 -30.94 -11.15 -23.31
C LYS A 204 -31.98 -11.28 -24.42
N GLU A 205 -32.61 -10.17 -24.83
CA GLU A 205 -33.58 -10.15 -25.95
C GLU A 205 -32.94 -10.56 -27.28
N TYR A 206 -31.63 -10.41 -27.41
CA TYR A 206 -30.85 -10.71 -28.61
C TYR A 206 -29.79 -11.80 -28.37
N ASN A 207 -30.06 -12.74 -27.45
CA ASN A 207 -29.16 -13.83 -27.11
C ASN A 207 -27.75 -13.36 -26.76
N ASP A 208 -27.64 -12.27 -26.00
CA ASP A 208 -26.40 -11.63 -25.59
C ASP A 208 -25.50 -11.14 -26.73
N ASN A 209 -26.06 -10.97 -27.94
CA ASN A 209 -25.34 -10.44 -29.09
C ASN A 209 -25.34 -8.91 -29.07
N PHE A 210 -24.20 -8.32 -28.74
CA PHE A 210 -24.05 -6.87 -28.64
C PHE A 210 -24.30 -6.16 -29.96
N PHE A 211 -23.80 -6.69 -31.09
CA PHE A 211 -23.92 -6.03 -32.39
C PHE A 211 -25.36 -5.99 -32.88
N GLU A 212 -26.13 -7.04 -32.67
CA GLU A 212 -27.55 -7.05 -33.02
C GLU A 212 -28.35 -6.14 -32.09
N THR A 213 -27.99 -6.08 -30.80
CA THR A 213 -28.66 -5.20 -29.84
C THR A 213 -28.45 -3.74 -30.16
N ILE A 214 -27.20 -3.30 -30.41
CA ILE A 214 -26.86 -1.89 -30.65
C ILE A 214 -27.37 -1.39 -32.02
N LYS A 215 -27.47 -2.27 -33.03
CA LYS A 215 -28.10 -1.91 -34.33
C LYS A 215 -29.57 -1.53 -34.20
N LYS A 216 -30.25 -2.05 -33.20
CA LYS A 216 -31.65 -1.74 -32.97
C LYS A 216 -31.84 -0.44 -32.22
N LYS A 217 -31.01 -0.19 -31.21
CA LYS A 217 -31.02 0.99 -30.36
C LYS A 217 -29.75 1.06 -29.50
N ASP A 218 -29.29 2.26 -29.22
CA ASP A 218 -28.18 2.53 -28.34
C ASP A 218 -28.33 1.84 -26.97
N LEU A 219 -27.24 1.31 -26.44
CA LEU A 219 -27.19 0.67 -25.17
C LEU A 219 -26.42 1.56 -24.18
N VAL A 220 -27.11 1.98 -23.11
CA VAL A 220 -26.52 2.75 -22.01
C VAL A 220 -26.41 1.82 -20.80
N VAL A 221 -25.22 1.76 -20.19
CA VAL A 221 -24.93 0.94 -19.03
C VAL A 221 -24.51 1.84 -17.87
N HIS A 222 -25.08 1.59 -16.68
CA HIS A 222 -24.82 2.39 -15.48
C HIS A 222 -24.08 1.58 -14.45
N HIS A 223 -22.74 1.66 -14.47
CA HIS A 223 -21.89 1.02 -13.46
C HIS A 223 -21.91 1.80 -12.14
N PRO A 224 -21.83 1.11 -10.98
CA PRO A 224 -21.68 -0.32 -10.76
C PRO A 224 -23.02 -1.08 -10.70
N PHE A 225 -24.17 -0.45 -11.00
CA PHE A 225 -25.48 -1.08 -10.86
C PHE A 225 -25.74 -2.14 -11.93
N GLU A 226 -25.18 -1.96 -13.11
CA GLU A 226 -25.08 -2.98 -14.16
C GLU A 226 -23.66 -3.48 -14.24
N THR A 227 -23.51 -4.79 -14.51
CA THR A 227 -22.21 -5.44 -14.48
C THR A 227 -21.25 -4.89 -15.52
N PHE A 228 -19.98 -4.72 -15.13
CA PHE A 228 -18.91 -4.35 -16.05
C PHE A 228 -18.55 -5.51 -17.01
N ASP A 229 -18.96 -6.72 -16.70
CA ASP A 229 -18.75 -7.88 -17.56
C ASP A 229 -19.36 -7.69 -18.96
N SER A 230 -20.41 -6.87 -19.07
CA SER A 230 -20.98 -6.48 -20.36
C SER A 230 -19.99 -5.76 -21.27
N VAL A 231 -19.08 -4.93 -20.71
CA VAL A 231 -18.04 -4.24 -21.51
C VAL A 231 -16.97 -5.22 -21.95
N ILE A 232 -16.59 -6.14 -21.07
CA ILE A 232 -15.62 -7.20 -21.38
C ILE A 232 -16.16 -8.12 -22.48
N GLU A 233 -17.43 -8.53 -22.36
CA GLU A 233 -18.07 -9.39 -23.35
C GLU A 233 -18.23 -8.70 -24.71
N PHE A 234 -18.56 -7.40 -24.73
CA PHE A 234 -18.57 -6.62 -25.97
C PHE A 234 -17.21 -6.65 -26.68
N LEU A 235 -16.13 -6.48 -25.94
CA LEU A 235 -14.78 -6.55 -26.49
C LEU A 235 -14.42 -7.96 -26.96
N ASN A 236 -14.81 -8.98 -26.24
CA ASN A 236 -14.60 -10.38 -26.63
C ASN A 236 -15.35 -10.71 -27.93
N GLN A 237 -16.60 -10.26 -28.07
CA GLN A 237 -17.35 -10.43 -29.31
C GLN A 237 -16.69 -9.64 -30.44
N ALA A 238 -16.27 -8.40 -30.21
CA ALA A 238 -15.55 -7.61 -31.21
C ALA A 238 -14.22 -8.28 -31.62
N ALA A 239 -13.50 -8.88 -30.69
CA ALA A 239 -12.26 -9.58 -31.00
C ALA A 239 -12.45 -10.80 -31.90
N ASN A 240 -13.61 -11.47 -31.80
CA ASN A 240 -13.89 -12.71 -32.52
C ASN A 240 -14.79 -12.54 -33.77
N ASP A 241 -15.54 -11.42 -33.88
CA ASP A 241 -16.40 -11.18 -35.03
C ASP A 241 -15.57 -10.83 -36.27
N LYS A 242 -15.70 -11.62 -37.35
CA LYS A 242 -15.00 -11.41 -38.61
C LYS A 242 -15.36 -10.08 -39.31
N LYS A 243 -16.49 -9.49 -38.97
CA LYS A 243 -16.94 -8.21 -39.54
C LYS A 243 -16.29 -7.00 -38.86
N VAL A 244 -15.71 -7.19 -37.67
CA VAL A 244 -14.94 -6.14 -36.97
C VAL A 244 -13.54 -6.10 -37.55
N ILE A 245 -13.17 -4.97 -38.10
CA ILE A 245 -11.86 -4.75 -38.77
C ILE A 245 -10.86 -4.03 -37.87
N ALA A 246 -11.34 -3.24 -36.91
CA ALA A 246 -10.48 -2.45 -36.04
C ALA A 246 -11.14 -2.19 -34.67
N ILE A 247 -10.30 -2.08 -33.65
CA ILE A 247 -10.68 -1.67 -32.29
C ILE A 247 -9.78 -0.50 -31.89
N LYS A 248 -10.38 0.59 -31.41
CA LYS A 248 -9.68 1.72 -30.80
C LYS A 248 -10.14 1.85 -29.36
N GLN A 249 -9.23 1.71 -28.42
CA GLN A 249 -9.52 1.65 -26.98
C GLN A 249 -8.60 2.60 -26.20
N THR A 250 -9.21 3.41 -25.34
CA THR A 250 -8.47 4.18 -24.32
C THR A 250 -8.47 3.42 -23.02
N LEU A 251 -7.30 3.25 -22.40
CA LEU A 251 -7.11 2.56 -21.13
C LEU A 251 -6.53 3.55 -20.13
N TYR A 252 -7.34 3.95 -19.16
CA TYR A 252 -6.94 4.87 -18.09
C TYR A 252 -6.29 4.13 -16.92
N ARG A 253 -6.95 3.04 -16.47
CA ARG A 253 -6.46 2.15 -15.41
C ARG A 253 -6.55 0.71 -15.89
N THR A 254 -5.42 0.04 -15.95
CA THR A 254 -5.37 -1.36 -16.34
C THR A 254 -4.31 -2.10 -15.55
N THR A 255 -4.52 -3.39 -15.38
CA THR A 255 -3.52 -4.31 -14.81
C THR A 255 -3.02 -5.24 -15.91
N LEU A 256 -1.84 -5.85 -15.73
CA LEU A 256 -1.29 -6.82 -16.69
C LEU A 256 -2.25 -7.99 -16.97
N ASP A 257 -3.04 -8.40 -15.99
CA ASP A 257 -4.04 -9.47 -16.10
C ASP A 257 -5.44 -8.99 -16.50
N SER A 258 -5.58 -7.76 -16.95
CA SER A 258 -6.87 -7.19 -17.31
C SER A 258 -7.56 -8.01 -18.43
N PRO A 259 -8.83 -8.42 -18.24
CA PRO A 259 -9.62 -9.07 -19.30
C PRO A 259 -9.73 -8.21 -20.56
N ILE A 260 -9.73 -6.88 -20.42
CA ILE A 260 -9.75 -5.93 -21.56
C ILE A 260 -8.47 -6.08 -22.38
N VAL A 261 -7.30 -6.09 -21.73
CA VAL A 261 -6.02 -6.28 -22.43
C VAL A 261 -5.98 -7.62 -23.14
N LYS A 262 -6.45 -8.69 -22.50
CA LYS A 262 -6.55 -10.02 -23.14
C LYS A 262 -7.43 -10.02 -24.39
N ALA A 263 -8.59 -9.35 -24.32
CA ALA A 263 -9.47 -9.23 -25.48
C ALA A 263 -8.82 -8.44 -26.63
N LEU A 264 -8.07 -7.38 -26.34
CA LEU A 264 -7.35 -6.60 -27.35
C LEU A 264 -6.20 -7.40 -27.99
N ILE A 265 -5.47 -8.19 -27.20
CA ILE A 265 -4.43 -9.12 -27.73
C ILE A 265 -5.08 -10.14 -28.67
N THR A 266 -6.17 -10.79 -28.24
CA THR A 266 -6.91 -11.74 -29.07
C THR A 266 -7.42 -11.08 -30.37
N ALA A 267 -7.89 -9.85 -30.33
CA ALA A 267 -8.29 -9.13 -31.53
C ALA A 267 -7.11 -8.95 -32.51
N ALA A 268 -5.95 -8.55 -32.00
CA ALA A 268 -4.75 -8.39 -32.83
C ALA A 268 -4.28 -9.72 -33.43
N GLU A 269 -4.28 -10.80 -32.65
CA GLU A 269 -3.97 -12.17 -33.13
C GLU A 269 -4.95 -12.65 -34.18
N ASN A 270 -6.22 -12.25 -34.12
CA ASN A 270 -7.24 -12.50 -35.13
C ASN A 270 -7.13 -11.57 -36.35
N GLY A 271 -6.03 -10.81 -36.48
CA GLY A 271 -5.72 -10.00 -37.66
C GLY A 271 -6.45 -8.67 -37.73
N LYS A 272 -7.02 -8.15 -36.60
CA LYS A 272 -7.67 -6.86 -36.53
C LYS A 272 -6.66 -5.75 -36.23
N THR A 273 -6.94 -4.54 -36.74
CA THR A 273 -6.15 -3.36 -36.34
C THR A 273 -6.56 -2.92 -34.94
N VAL A 274 -5.63 -3.01 -33.99
CA VAL A 274 -5.87 -2.57 -32.60
C VAL A 274 -5.02 -1.35 -32.30
N THR A 275 -5.67 -0.28 -31.87
CA THR A 275 -5.02 0.92 -31.35
C THR A 275 -5.43 1.13 -29.90
N ALA A 276 -4.49 0.97 -28.97
CA ALA A 276 -4.70 1.22 -27.55
C ALA A 276 -3.96 2.48 -27.12
N LEU A 277 -4.69 3.44 -26.58
CA LEU A 277 -4.11 4.61 -25.93
C LEU A 277 -4.06 4.35 -24.43
N ILE A 278 -2.85 4.30 -23.88
CA ILE A 278 -2.62 3.95 -22.47
C ILE A 278 -2.02 5.17 -21.77
N GLU A 279 -2.61 5.56 -20.65
CA GLU A 279 -2.02 6.60 -19.81
C GLU A 279 -0.81 6.01 -19.05
N ILE A 280 0.35 6.61 -19.25
CA ILE A 280 1.61 6.17 -18.61
C ILE A 280 1.73 6.78 -17.20
N LYS A 281 1.23 8.02 -17.02
CA LYS A 281 1.31 8.72 -15.73
C LYS A 281 0.20 8.22 -14.80
N ALA A 282 0.55 7.26 -13.97
CA ALA A 282 -0.35 6.81 -12.90
C ALA A 282 -0.44 7.86 -11.78
N ARG A 283 -1.62 8.04 -11.22
CA ARG A 283 -1.83 8.85 -10.01
C ARG A 283 -1.78 7.94 -8.79
N PHE A 284 -1.28 8.47 -7.67
CA PHE A 284 -1.15 7.77 -6.39
C PHE A 284 -0.25 6.52 -6.46
N ASP A 285 -0.77 5.35 -6.12
CA ASP A 285 0.00 4.10 -6.00
C ASP A 285 -0.19 3.17 -7.22
N GLU A 286 -0.62 3.69 -8.34
CA GLU A 286 -0.78 2.93 -9.58
C GLU A 286 0.60 2.80 -10.25
N GLU A 287 1.15 1.59 -10.22
CA GLU A 287 2.37 1.19 -10.92
C GLU A 287 2.03 0.52 -12.26
#